data_c848b3fe9f66bc9c732d68296622731d
#
_entry.id   c848b3fe9f66bc9c732d68296622731d
#
_cell.length_a   1.000
_cell.length_b   1.000
_cell.length_c   1.000
_cell.angle_alpha   90.00
_cell.angle_beta   90.00
_cell.angle_gamma   90.00
#
_symmetry.space_group_name_H-M   'P 1'
#
loop_
_entity.id
_entity.type
_entity.pdbx_description
1 polymer ?
#
loop_
_entity_poly.entity_id
_entity_poly.type
_entity_poly.pdbx_seq_one_letter_code
_entity_poly.pdbx_strand_id
1 'polypeptide(L)'
;MKSVYKKLVSFQDAIRLAKETIKPVVGTEKISITAGSGRILANSVFAPRDNPPFNRSTMDGYAARSQDLAGSSEAEPVLLDVVGESFIGQPRIRMEGEKCCFRISTGAIIPVGADAVARVEDTEDLGNGKVRIFDAVPKGGNIAEAGSDISSQELLSLPGKEIDTNDIAVMASLGISEIEVFRKLKISVISTGNELISHDQPYREGSISDANGIALCNELNQFKFINATYAGIVKDNYDEIKNSIEENLAASDIVILSGGSSAGESDLVYRIIDEMVPGMVFHGVLVKPGLPTVLGRSGEKAVIGLPGFPVSSLMIFRSIFLEAIISAGKLDRKPATLKGTLAVNLRLEMGKQNLVPVTISQGTRPRVYPVTGLSGSISRFISTAGFISLEGNTKFLDAGTEVDVIRWSHAFDDRRPAISGSMYRGVPLGGQSQFMPNLRFYRMGTRDSLKSLKNGDSVVSTFLFTEGYKIGDYLEKELGSGKYYLFSGKALEVGVECRESFRSLDEALTAIANGATLSGPAIRFLENIVSDEPALERLVNAAKDNISSYSPMWISCSSDKAPDEKSDIRISLKDNSGKSARTWIEAFRIAPAFVTLQRDFLENVPELKGKIRLLNP
;
A
#
# COMPACT_ATOMS: atom_id res chain seq x y z
N MET A 1 36.19 12.95 16.48
CA MET A 1 35.26 11.80 16.49
C MET A 1 35.78 10.75 15.52
N LYS A 2 36.21 9.58 15.99
CA LYS A 2 36.47 8.45 15.09
C LYS A 2 35.14 8.13 14.42
N SER A 3 35.09 8.13 13.09
CA SER A 3 33.89 7.81 12.34
C SER A 3 33.40 6.41 12.75
N VAL A 4 32.25 6.34 13.38
CA VAL A 4 31.59 5.07 13.75
C VAL A 4 31.25 4.26 12.50
N TYR A 5 31.00 4.94 11.38
CA TYR A 5 30.71 4.33 10.08
C TYR A 5 31.96 4.26 9.22
N LYS A 6 32.36 3.04 8.81
CA LYS A 6 33.61 2.82 8.07
C LYS A 6 33.52 3.12 6.57
N LYS A 7 32.33 3.05 5.96
CA LYS A 7 32.09 3.32 4.53
C LYS A 7 30.80 4.12 4.33
N LEU A 8 30.74 5.33 4.91
CA LEU A 8 29.60 6.23 4.80
C LEU A 8 29.46 6.74 3.36
N VAL A 9 28.24 6.62 2.80
CA VAL A 9 27.93 7.02 1.43
C VAL A 9 26.80 8.03 1.36
N SER A 10 26.71 8.76 0.23
CA SER A 10 25.56 9.60 -0.06
C SER A 10 24.32 8.73 -0.34
N PHE A 11 23.13 9.32 -0.24
CA PHE A 11 21.89 8.63 -0.57
C PHE A 11 21.84 8.15 -2.03
N GLN A 12 22.34 8.97 -2.97
CA GLN A 12 22.38 8.62 -4.40
C GLN A 12 23.39 7.50 -4.68
N ASP A 13 24.55 7.53 -4.03
CA ASP A 13 25.52 6.44 -4.14
C ASP A 13 24.97 5.13 -3.56
N ALA A 14 24.22 5.19 -2.46
CA ALA A 14 23.59 4.00 -1.89
C ALA A 14 22.63 3.33 -2.89
N ILE A 15 21.80 4.12 -3.59
CA ILE A 15 20.87 3.61 -4.63
C ILE A 15 21.67 2.99 -5.79
N ARG A 16 22.71 3.68 -6.29
CA ARG A 16 23.57 3.17 -7.37
C ARG A 16 24.24 1.87 -6.97
N LEU A 17 24.88 1.84 -5.80
CA LEU A 17 25.58 0.66 -5.28
C LEU A 17 24.62 -0.51 -5.01
N ALA A 18 23.39 -0.26 -4.57
CA ALA A 18 22.37 -1.30 -4.42
C ALA A 18 22.04 -1.96 -5.77
N LYS A 19 21.85 -1.16 -6.84
CA LYS A 19 21.60 -1.67 -8.20
C LYS A 19 22.78 -2.45 -8.77
N GLU A 20 24.01 -2.02 -8.49
CA GLU A 20 25.23 -2.71 -8.93
C GLU A 20 25.47 -4.03 -8.16
N THR A 21 25.06 -4.07 -6.90
CA THR A 21 25.33 -5.20 -5.98
C THR A 21 24.28 -6.29 -6.11
N ILE A 22 23.01 -5.93 -6.19
CA ILE A 22 21.88 -6.88 -6.30
C ILE A 22 21.80 -7.37 -7.74
N LYS A 23 22.27 -8.61 -7.96
CA LYS A 23 22.39 -9.18 -9.30
C LYS A 23 21.02 -9.66 -9.83
N PRO A 24 20.79 -9.53 -11.15
CA PRO A 24 19.61 -10.08 -11.78
C PRO A 24 19.49 -11.59 -11.60
N VAL A 25 18.26 -12.07 -11.43
CA VAL A 25 17.97 -13.50 -11.36
C VAL A 25 18.46 -14.22 -12.61
N VAL A 26 19.07 -15.38 -12.41
CA VAL A 26 19.55 -16.27 -13.48
C VAL A 26 18.71 -17.55 -13.45
N GLY A 27 18.34 -18.03 -14.66
CA GLY A 27 17.53 -19.25 -14.86
C GLY A 27 16.06 -18.94 -15.13
N THR A 28 15.47 -19.87 -15.85
CA THR A 28 14.08 -19.85 -16.28
C THR A 28 13.35 -21.12 -15.83
N GLU A 29 12.03 -21.09 -15.87
CA GLU A 29 11.17 -22.23 -15.61
C GLU A 29 9.96 -22.20 -16.53
N LYS A 30 9.48 -23.38 -16.93
CA LYS A 30 8.22 -23.52 -17.66
C LYS A 30 7.07 -23.63 -16.67
N ILE A 31 6.04 -22.86 -16.89
CA ILE A 31 4.84 -22.88 -16.06
C ILE A 31 3.58 -22.89 -16.92
N SER A 32 2.49 -23.40 -16.36
CA SER A 32 1.17 -23.24 -16.98
C SER A 32 0.81 -21.76 -17.07
N ILE A 33 0.14 -21.33 -18.15
CA ILE A 33 -0.36 -19.97 -18.30
C ILE A 33 -1.31 -19.55 -17.17
N THR A 34 -2.02 -20.51 -16.54
CA THR A 34 -2.89 -20.27 -15.39
C THR A 34 -2.15 -19.76 -14.15
N ALA A 35 -0.83 -20.03 -14.06
CA ALA A 35 0.06 -19.54 -13.01
C ALA A 35 0.92 -18.33 -13.48
N GLY A 36 0.64 -17.81 -14.67
CA GLY A 36 1.47 -16.80 -15.34
C GLY A 36 1.30 -15.38 -14.81
N SER A 37 0.14 -15.03 -14.27
CA SER A 37 -0.15 -13.65 -13.83
C SER A 37 0.89 -13.11 -12.85
N GLY A 38 1.47 -11.95 -13.18
CA GLY A 38 2.52 -11.29 -12.37
C GLY A 38 3.89 -11.96 -12.46
N ARG A 39 4.09 -12.97 -13.33
CA ARG A 39 5.40 -13.54 -13.63
C ARG A 39 6.06 -12.76 -14.78
N ILE A 40 7.37 -12.83 -14.87
CA ILE A 40 8.15 -12.10 -15.88
C ILE A 40 8.52 -13.08 -17.00
N LEU A 41 8.11 -12.75 -18.22
CA LEU A 41 8.35 -13.56 -19.40
C LEU A 41 9.85 -13.65 -19.71
N ALA A 42 10.36 -14.86 -19.94
CA ALA A 42 11.78 -15.07 -20.24
C ALA A 42 12.07 -15.07 -21.75
N ASN A 43 11.14 -15.54 -22.56
CA ASN A 43 11.28 -15.63 -24.03
C ASN A 43 10.12 -14.93 -24.73
N SER A 44 10.34 -14.55 -26.01
CA SER A 44 9.26 -14.07 -26.86
C SER A 44 8.18 -15.14 -27.04
N VAL A 45 6.94 -14.73 -27.05
CA VAL A 45 5.79 -15.59 -27.35
C VAL A 45 5.25 -15.25 -28.70
N PHE A 46 5.11 -16.26 -29.55
CA PHE A 46 4.55 -16.14 -30.90
C PHE A 46 3.25 -16.92 -31.00
N ALA A 47 2.34 -16.48 -31.84
CA ALA A 47 1.10 -17.15 -32.12
C ALA A 47 1.38 -18.52 -32.81
N PRO A 48 0.97 -19.65 -32.24
CA PRO A 48 1.20 -20.97 -32.85
C PRO A 48 0.28 -21.26 -34.04
N ARG A 49 -0.79 -20.48 -34.18
CA ARG A 49 -1.83 -20.62 -35.23
C ARG A 49 -2.57 -19.30 -35.41
N ASP A 50 -3.34 -19.23 -36.49
CA ASP A 50 -4.25 -18.10 -36.75
C ASP A 50 -5.36 -17.98 -35.70
N ASN A 51 -5.81 -16.74 -35.48
CA ASN A 51 -7.06 -16.43 -34.77
C ASN A 51 -7.90 -15.45 -35.63
N PRO A 52 -9.12 -15.80 -36.05
CA PRO A 52 -9.73 -17.12 -35.93
C PRO A 52 -8.94 -18.19 -36.71
N PRO A 53 -9.03 -19.47 -36.32
CA PRO A 53 -8.25 -20.55 -36.96
C PRO A 53 -8.84 -20.99 -38.33
N PHE A 54 -9.97 -20.45 -38.73
CA PHE A 54 -10.66 -20.71 -39.98
C PHE A 54 -11.57 -19.53 -40.33
N ASN A 55 -11.93 -19.43 -41.61
CA ASN A 55 -12.95 -18.47 -42.06
C ASN A 55 -14.29 -18.79 -41.40
N ARG A 56 -14.88 -17.83 -40.73
CA ARG A 56 -16.13 -17.99 -39.99
C ARG A 56 -17.13 -16.89 -40.30
N SER A 57 -18.41 -17.20 -40.19
CA SER A 57 -19.45 -16.18 -40.30
C SER A 57 -19.40 -15.18 -39.16
N THR A 58 -19.59 -13.90 -39.47
CA THR A 58 -19.78 -12.83 -38.48
C THR A 58 -21.25 -12.56 -38.17
N MET A 59 -22.16 -13.14 -38.95
CA MET A 59 -23.62 -12.96 -38.87
C MET A 59 -24.33 -14.30 -38.95
N ASP A 60 -25.56 -14.36 -38.45
CA ASP A 60 -26.49 -15.42 -38.74
C ASP A 60 -27.09 -15.19 -40.14
N GLY A 61 -27.31 -16.26 -40.88
CA GLY A 61 -27.88 -16.11 -42.24
C GLY A 61 -27.57 -17.30 -43.14
N TYR A 62 -27.18 -17.03 -44.39
CA TYR A 62 -26.94 -18.04 -45.43
C TYR A 62 -25.61 -17.85 -46.12
N ALA A 63 -24.76 -18.84 -46.03
CA ALA A 63 -23.47 -18.88 -46.72
C ALA A 63 -23.67 -19.33 -48.18
N ALA A 64 -23.23 -18.51 -49.14
CA ALA A 64 -23.43 -18.72 -50.56
C ALA A 64 -22.17 -18.28 -51.35
N ARG A 65 -22.17 -18.50 -52.65
CA ARG A 65 -21.20 -17.87 -53.55
C ARG A 65 -21.64 -16.43 -53.84
N SER A 66 -20.75 -15.48 -53.68
CA SER A 66 -21.00 -14.07 -53.98
C SER A 66 -21.51 -13.82 -55.41
N GLN A 67 -21.03 -14.65 -56.38
CA GLN A 67 -21.51 -14.58 -57.74
C GLN A 67 -22.98 -15.00 -57.91
N ASP A 68 -23.47 -15.92 -57.08
CA ASP A 68 -24.89 -16.32 -57.07
C ASP A 68 -25.78 -15.25 -56.40
N LEU A 69 -25.21 -14.34 -55.63
CA LEU A 69 -25.88 -13.21 -54.99
C LEU A 69 -25.79 -11.92 -55.79
N ALA A 70 -25.04 -11.92 -56.89
CA ALA A 70 -24.83 -10.74 -57.71
C ALA A 70 -26.16 -10.24 -58.32
N GLY A 71 -26.44 -8.95 -58.15
CA GLY A 71 -27.67 -8.31 -58.68
C GLY A 71 -28.91 -8.51 -57.78
N SER A 72 -28.79 -9.21 -56.66
CA SER A 72 -29.89 -9.33 -55.70
C SER A 72 -30.32 -7.97 -55.16
N SER A 73 -31.62 -7.73 -55.09
CA SER A 73 -32.22 -6.50 -54.54
C SER A 73 -33.62 -6.79 -54.01
N GLU A 74 -34.22 -5.86 -53.29
CA GLU A 74 -35.63 -5.96 -52.84
C GLU A 74 -36.60 -6.16 -54.01
N ALA A 75 -36.35 -5.55 -55.18
CA ALA A 75 -37.16 -5.67 -56.37
C ALA A 75 -36.93 -6.98 -57.15
N GLU A 76 -35.71 -7.49 -57.14
CA GLU A 76 -35.28 -8.69 -57.85
C GLU A 76 -34.45 -9.59 -56.91
N PRO A 77 -35.14 -10.30 -55.94
CA PRO A 77 -34.44 -11.18 -55.01
C PRO A 77 -33.94 -12.45 -55.72
N VAL A 78 -32.77 -12.91 -55.27
CA VAL A 78 -32.21 -14.18 -55.74
C VAL A 78 -32.80 -15.33 -54.92
N LEU A 79 -33.21 -16.41 -55.59
CA LEU A 79 -33.71 -17.64 -54.97
C LEU A 79 -32.62 -18.69 -54.97
N LEU A 80 -32.30 -19.22 -53.78
CA LEU A 80 -31.31 -20.28 -53.59
C LEU A 80 -31.94 -21.50 -52.89
N ASP A 81 -31.40 -22.70 -53.21
CA ASP A 81 -31.74 -23.93 -52.51
C ASP A 81 -30.88 -24.05 -51.22
N VAL A 82 -31.51 -24.28 -50.10
CA VAL A 82 -30.86 -24.54 -48.81
C VAL A 82 -30.46 -26.01 -48.76
N VAL A 83 -29.19 -26.32 -49.02
CA VAL A 83 -28.70 -27.69 -49.12
C VAL A 83 -28.17 -28.27 -47.80
N GLY A 84 -28.18 -27.47 -46.76
CA GLY A 84 -27.73 -27.90 -45.43
C GLY A 84 -27.53 -26.77 -44.47
N GLU A 85 -26.95 -27.10 -43.30
CA GLU A 85 -26.74 -26.15 -42.21
C GLU A 85 -25.30 -26.26 -41.69
N SER A 86 -24.71 -25.14 -41.28
CA SER A 86 -23.41 -25.04 -40.65
C SER A 86 -23.53 -24.34 -39.28
N PHE A 87 -23.37 -25.08 -38.20
CA PHE A 87 -23.41 -24.58 -36.84
C PHE A 87 -22.05 -24.53 -36.19
N ILE A 88 -21.92 -23.75 -35.14
CA ILE A 88 -20.69 -23.67 -34.34
C ILE A 88 -20.30 -25.06 -33.83
N GLY A 89 -19.01 -25.38 -33.92
CA GLY A 89 -18.44 -26.64 -33.44
C GLY A 89 -18.57 -27.81 -34.40
N GLN A 90 -19.22 -27.62 -35.54
CA GLN A 90 -19.28 -28.62 -36.58
C GLN A 90 -18.04 -28.60 -37.49
N PRO A 91 -17.67 -29.76 -38.10
CA PRO A 91 -16.58 -29.80 -39.05
C PRO A 91 -16.94 -29.03 -40.32
N ARG A 92 -15.91 -28.64 -41.09
CA ARG A 92 -16.10 -27.94 -42.36
C ARG A 92 -16.82 -28.87 -43.37
N ILE A 93 -17.90 -28.37 -43.95
CA ILE A 93 -18.68 -29.01 -45.00
C ILE A 93 -18.36 -28.41 -46.37
N ARG A 94 -18.72 -29.11 -47.45
CA ARG A 94 -18.54 -28.65 -48.83
C ARG A 94 -19.89 -28.37 -49.44
N MET A 95 -19.98 -27.24 -50.15
CA MET A 95 -21.16 -26.84 -50.90
C MET A 95 -21.03 -27.43 -52.32
N GLU A 96 -21.94 -28.30 -52.69
CA GLU A 96 -22.03 -28.89 -54.01
C GLU A 96 -23.28 -28.38 -54.75
N GLY A 97 -23.22 -28.21 -56.06
CA GLY A 97 -24.32 -27.66 -56.86
C GLY A 97 -24.21 -26.15 -57.18
N GLU A 98 -25.05 -25.68 -58.05
CA GLU A 98 -25.22 -24.26 -58.41
C GLU A 98 -26.47 -23.67 -57.71
N LYS A 99 -26.47 -22.32 -57.53
CA LYS A 99 -27.61 -21.60 -56.89
C LYS A 99 -28.07 -22.21 -55.57
N CYS A 100 -27.13 -22.60 -54.73
CA CYS A 100 -27.39 -23.18 -53.43
C CYS A 100 -26.66 -22.45 -52.30
N CYS A 101 -27.15 -22.62 -51.08
CA CYS A 101 -26.58 -22.01 -49.88
C CYS A 101 -26.70 -22.96 -48.66
N PHE A 102 -25.94 -22.64 -47.65
CA PHE A 102 -26.05 -23.27 -46.33
C PHE A 102 -26.57 -22.26 -45.32
N ARG A 103 -27.58 -22.64 -44.54
CA ARG A 103 -27.94 -21.89 -43.32
C ARG A 103 -26.74 -21.89 -42.39
N ILE A 104 -26.31 -20.72 -41.92
CA ILE A 104 -25.10 -20.58 -41.12
C ILE A 104 -25.34 -19.74 -39.88
N SER A 105 -24.81 -20.18 -38.75
CA SER A 105 -24.79 -19.40 -37.51
C SER A 105 -23.53 -18.57 -37.38
N THR A 106 -23.65 -17.43 -36.69
CA THR A 106 -22.51 -16.60 -36.31
C THR A 106 -21.42 -17.46 -35.66
N GLY A 107 -20.17 -17.32 -36.11
CA GLY A 107 -19.03 -18.08 -35.61
C GLY A 107 -18.84 -19.46 -36.24
N ALA A 108 -19.78 -19.96 -37.03
CA ALA A 108 -19.64 -21.24 -37.74
C ALA A 108 -18.65 -21.15 -38.90
N ILE A 109 -18.02 -22.31 -39.23
CA ILE A 109 -17.05 -22.41 -40.32
C ILE A 109 -17.77 -22.17 -41.66
N ILE A 110 -17.18 -21.34 -42.51
CA ILE A 110 -17.68 -21.13 -43.87
C ILE A 110 -17.53 -22.43 -44.68
N PRO A 111 -18.62 -22.95 -45.29
CA PRO A 111 -18.57 -24.11 -46.17
C PRO A 111 -17.58 -23.93 -47.33
N VAL A 112 -16.86 -25.00 -47.72
CA VAL A 112 -16.01 -24.92 -48.89
C VAL A 112 -16.87 -24.67 -50.15
N GLY A 113 -16.54 -23.64 -50.90
CA GLY A 113 -17.31 -23.20 -52.05
C GLY A 113 -18.20 -22.01 -51.85
N ALA A 114 -18.48 -21.64 -50.59
CA ALA A 114 -19.08 -20.34 -50.22
C ALA A 114 -18.00 -19.30 -49.98
N ASP A 115 -18.25 -18.05 -50.34
CA ASP A 115 -17.32 -16.92 -50.18
C ASP A 115 -18.04 -15.63 -49.72
N ALA A 116 -19.32 -15.70 -49.38
CA ALA A 116 -20.12 -14.62 -48.80
C ALA A 116 -21.22 -15.16 -47.90
N VAL A 117 -21.69 -14.35 -46.96
CA VAL A 117 -22.82 -14.67 -46.09
C VAL A 117 -23.88 -13.56 -46.21
N ALA A 118 -25.08 -13.93 -46.66
CA ALA A 118 -26.25 -13.06 -46.60
C ALA A 118 -26.79 -13.07 -45.18
N ARG A 119 -27.07 -11.90 -44.59
CA ARG A 119 -27.60 -11.80 -43.21
C ARG A 119 -29.05 -12.30 -43.18
N VAL A 120 -29.44 -12.90 -42.08
CA VAL A 120 -30.81 -13.42 -41.94
C VAL A 120 -31.85 -12.31 -42.08
N GLU A 121 -31.55 -11.08 -41.71
CA GLU A 121 -32.42 -9.89 -41.82
C GLU A 121 -32.67 -9.51 -43.27
N ASP A 122 -31.80 -9.87 -44.20
CA ASP A 122 -31.89 -9.58 -45.63
C ASP A 122 -32.40 -10.81 -46.41
N THR A 123 -33.08 -11.72 -45.77
CA THR A 123 -33.54 -12.98 -46.36
C THR A 123 -34.95 -13.34 -45.92
N GLU A 124 -35.66 -14.17 -46.75
CA GLU A 124 -36.96 -14.77 -46.47
C GLU A 124 -36.88 -16.28 -46.66
N ASP A 125 -36.98 -17.05 -45.58
CA ASP A 125 -37.07 -18.52 -45.64
C ASP A 125 -38.46 -18.94 -46.07
N LEU A 126 -38.56 -19.64 -47.18
CA LEU A 126 -39.84 -20.05 -47.76
C LEU A 126 -40.39 -21.35 -47.14
N GLY A 127 -39.65 -21.98 -46.20
CA GLY A 127 -40.07 -23.21 -45.47
C GLY A 127 -40.11 -24.49 -46.33
N ASN A 128 -39.70 -24.42 -47.61
CA ASN A 128 -39.66 -25.54 -48.58
C ASN A 128 -38.23 -25.91 -49.03
N GLY A 129 -37.23 -25.57 -48.21
CA GLY A 129 -35.83 -25.77 -48.58
C GLY A 129 -35.29 -24.70 -49.50
N LYS A 130 -35.98 -23.56 -49.63
CA LYS A 130 -35.55 -22.42 -50.44
C LYS A 130 -35.56 -21.13 -49.65
N VAL A 131 -34.63 -20.24 -49.96
CA VAL A 131 -34.52 -18.91 -49.38
C VAL A 131 -34.42 -17.84 -50.47
N ARG A 132 -35.17 -16.72 -50.27
CA ARG A 132 -34.97 -15.50 -51.00
C ARG A 132 -33.94 -14.61 -50.33
N ILE A 133 -33.04 -14.06 -51.13
CA ILE A 133 -32.02 -13.15 -50.63
C ILE A 133 -32.23 -11.81 -51.34
N PHE A 134 -32.31 -10.73 -50.53
CA PHE A 134 -32.70 -9.38 -51.00
C PHE A 134 -31.48 -8.43 -51.13
N ASP A 135 -30.30 -8.84 -50.71
CA ASP A 135 -29.11 -8.03 -50.74
C ASP A 135 -27.93 -8.71 -51.48
N ALA A 136 -27.23 -7.97 -52.30
CA ALA A 136 -26.05 -8.43 -53.00
C ALA A 136 -24.82 -8.33 -52.10
N VAL A 137 -24.32 -9.47 -51.62
CA VAL A 137 -23.17 -9.54 -50.71
C VAL A 137 -21.88 -9.78 -51.52
N PRO A 138 -20.89 -8.89 -51.43
CA PRO A 138 -19.62 -9.08 -52.14
C PRO A 138 -18.80 -10.23 -51.54
N LYS A 139 -17.83 -10.73 -52.30
CA LYS A 139 -16.87 -11.72 -51.83
C LYS A 139 -16.18 -11.27 -50.53
N GLY A 140 -16.16 -12.15 -49.50
CA GLY A 140 -15.66 -11.87 -48.16
C GLY A 140 -16.67 -11.15 -47.27
N GLY A 141 -17.86 -10.75 -47.80
CA GLY A 141 -18.87 -10.05 -47.03
C GLY A 141 -19.41 -10.93 -45.86
N ASN A 142 -19.44 -10.35 -44.69
CA ASN A 142 -19.84 -10.99 -43.40
C ASN A 142 -19.04 -12.24 -43.03
N ILE A 143 -17.77 -12.32 -43.48
CA ILE A 143 -16.81 -13.40 -43.16
C ILE A 143 -15.63 -12.80 -42.41
N ALA A 144 -15.31 -13.35 -41.23
CA ALA A 144 -14.02 -13.15 -40.59
C ALA A 144 -13.04 -14.18 -41.14
N GLU A 145 -12.03 -13.70 -41.86
CA GLU A 145 -10.99 -14.58 -42.42
C GLU A 145 -10.10 -15.18 -41.36
N ALA A 146 -9.56 -16.37 -41.61
CA ALA A 146 -8.54 -16.96 -40.76
C ALA A 146 -7.36 -16.00 -40.60
N GLY A 147 -6.90 -15.79 -39.35
CA GLY A 147 -5.79 -14.91 -39.02
C GLY A 147 -6.09 -13.41 -39.12
N SER A 148 -7.35 -13.01 -39.33
CA SER A 148 -7.74 -11.59 -39.42
C SER A 148 -7.57 -10.79 -38.10
N ASP A 149 -7.51 -11.47 -36.97
CA ASP A 149 -7.24 -10.88 -35.65
C ASP A 149 -5.76 -11.07 -35.27
N ILE A 150 -5.29 -12.32 -35.28
CA ILE A 150 -3.89 -12.66 -35.01
C ILE A 150 -3.44 -13.69 -36.06
N SER A 151 -2.35 -13.41 -36.75
CA SER A 151 -1.78 -14.32 -37.73
C SER A 151 -0.80 -15.31 -37.10
N SER A 152 -0.72 -16.52 -37.63
CA SER A 152 0.28 -17.50 -37.22
C SER A 152 1.70 -16.91 -37.30
N GLN A 153 2.54 -17.16 -36.27
CA GLN A 153 3.89 -16.62 -36.10
C GLN A 153 3.94 -15.12 -35.76
N GLU A 154 2.81 -14.48 -35.54
CA GLU A 154 2.79 -13.09 -35.03
C GLU A 154 3.37 -13.01 -33.63
N LEU A 155 4.16 -11.96 -33.35
CA LEU A 155 4.76 -11.71 -32.03
C LEU A 155 3.69 -11.19 -31.06
N LEU A 156 3.43 -11.93 -29.99
CA LEU A 156 2.43 -11.58 -28.96
C LEU A 156 3.04 -10.83 -27.78
N SER A 157 4.21 -11.25 -27.33
CA SER A 157 4.85 -10.67 -26.14
C SER A 157 6.37 -10.83 -26.20
N LEU A 158 7.07 -9.86 -25.57
CA LEU A 158 8.53 -9.81 -25.49
C LEU A 158 9.06 -10.24 -24.11
N PRO A 159 10.31 -10.73 -24.03
CA PRO A 159 10.96 -11.00 -22.75
C PRO A 159 11.01 -9.78 -21.84
N GLY A 160 10.93 -9.98 -20.52
CA GLY A 160 10.92 -8.92 -19.52
C GLY A 160 9.55 -8.30 -19.25
N LYS A 161 8.52 -8.67 -20.02
CA LYS A 161 7.14 -8.23 -19.74
C LYS A 161 6.59 -8.95 -18.52
N GLU A 162 5.94 -8.21 -17.61
CA GLU A 162 5.09 -8.76 -16.57
C GLU A 162 3.77 -9.20 -17.20
N ILE A 163 3.45 -10.48 -17.05
CA ILE A 163 2.26 -11.11 -17.65
C ILE A 163 1.01 -10.66 -16.90
N ASP A 164 0.05 -10.13 -17.62
CA ASP A 164 -1.26 -9.73 -17.09
C ASP A 164 -2.40 -10.66 -17.55
N THR A 165 -3.62 -10.31 -17.14
CA THR A 165 -4.83 -11.08 -17.49
C THR A 165 -5.11 -11.06 -18.99
N ASN A 166 -4.79 -9.97 -19.69
CA ASN A 166 -5.03 -9.85 -21.13
C ASN A 166 -4.08 -10.77 -21.90
N ASP A 167 -2.80 -10.83 -21.48
CA ASP A 167 -1.84 -11.78 -22.07
C ASP A 167 -2.31 -13.21 -21.94
N ILE A 168 -2.80 -13.60 -20.76
CA ILE A 168 -3.32 -14.95 -20.50
C ILE A 168 -4.52 -15.24 -21.41
N ALA A 169 -5.44 -14.28 -21.58
CA ALA A 169 -6.61 -14.44 -22.43
C ALA A 169 -6.21 -14.67 -23.89
N VAL A 170 -5.28 -13.88 -24.42
CA VAL A 170 -4.76 -14.02 -25.78
C VAL A 170 -4.05 -15.37 -25.96
N MET A 171 -3.14 -15.71 -25.05
CA MET A 171 -2.43 -17.01 -25.10
C MET A 171 -3.39 -18.20 -25.04
N ALA A 172 -4.39 -18.14 -24.19
CA ALA A 172 -5.40 -19.18 -24.06
C ALA A 172 -6.25 -19.34 -25.33
N SER A 173 -6.64 -18.23 -25.96
CA SER A 173 -7.42 -18.26 -27.23
C SER A 173 -6.65 -18.94 -28.37
N LEU A 174 -5.33 -18.85 -28.35
CA LEU A 174 -4.42 -19.48 -29.30
C LEU A 174 -4.04 -20.91 -28.92
N GLY A 175 -4.49 -21.42 -27.77
CA GLY A 175 -4.18 -22.76 -27.28
C GLY A 175 -2.78 -22.91 -26.69
N ILE A 176 -2.13 -21.84 -26.32
CA ILE A 176 -0.86 -21.87 -25.59
C ILE A 176 -1.20 -22.31 -24.15
N SER A 177 -0.61 -23.39 -23.68
CA SER A 177 -0.85 -23.94 -22.34
C SER A 177 0.29 -23.67 -21.36
N GLU A 178 1.51 -23.48 -21.88
CA GLU A 178 2.72 -23.28 -21.10
C GLU A 178 3.53 -22.10 -21.67
N ILE A 179 4.23 -21.43 -20.78
CA ILE A 179 5.14 -20.32 -21.09
C ILE A 179 6.43 -20.47 -20.31
N GLU A 180 7.51 -19.90 -20.83
CA GLU A 180 8.78 -19.83 -20.14
C GLU A 180 8.95 -18.45 -19.48
N VAL A 181 9.18 -18.47 -18.17
CA VAL A 181 9.31 -17.27 -17.34
C VAL A 181 10.64 -17.31 -16.59
N PHE A 182 11.15 -16.14 -16.18
CA PHE A 182 12.26 -16.12 -15.22
C PHE A 182 11.81 -16.79 -13.92
N ARG A 183 12.71 -17.60 -13.31
CA ARG A 183 12.43 -18.16 -11.98
C ARG A 183 12.21 -17.04 -10.97
N LYS A 184 11.51 -17.34 -9.90
CA LYS A 184 11.30 -16.38 -8.82
C LYS A 184 12.63 -16.00 -8.16
N LEU A 185 12.81 -14.70 -7.87
CA LEU A 185 13.88 -14.20 -7.02
C LEU A 185 13.60 -14.63 -5.57
N LYS A 186 14.53 -15.38 -4.96
CA LYS A 186 14.37 -15.90 -3.60
C LYS A 186 15.02 -14.94 -2.60
N ILE A 187 14.27 -14.51 -1.60
CA ILE A 187 14.72 -13.55 -0.58
C ILE A 187 14.39 -14.11 0.81
N SER A 188 15.37 -14.16 1.70
CA SER A 188 15.13 -14.46 3.11
C SER A 188 15.19 -13.18 3.94
N VAL A 189 14.25 -13.03 4.87
CA VAL A 189 14.18 -11.90 5.80
C VAL A 189 14.35 -12.42 7.22
N ILE A 190 15.34 -11.90 7.93
CA ILE A 190 15.71 -12.26 9.31
C ILE A 190 15.51 -11.01 10.17
N SER A 191 14.85 -11.15 11.32
CA SER A 191 14.82 -10.09 12.33
C SER A 191 15.82 -10.40 13.44
N THR A 192 16.56 -9.39 13.93
CA THR A 192 17.52 -9.55 15.03
C THR A 192 17.18 -8.62 16.18
N GLY A 193 17.27 -9.15 17.40
CA GLY A 193 17.04 -8.40 18.63
C GLY A 193 16.67 -9.31 19.81
N ASN A 194 17.31 -9.08 20.95
CA ASN A 194 17.01 -9.83 22.17
C ASN A 194 15.63 -9.50 22.75
N GLU A 195 15.12 -8.30 22.44
CA GLU A 195 13.80 -7.80 22.82
C GLU A 195 12.67 -8.34 21.95
N LEU A 196 12.99 -8.92 20.77
CA LEU A 196 11.98 -9.33 19.80
C LEU A 196 11.29 -10.65 20.20
N ILE A 197 9.97 -10.66 19.99
CA ILE A 197 9.14 -11.86 20.05
C ILE A 197 8.29 -11.95 18.78
N SER A 198 7.86 -13.17 18.44
CA SER A 198 6.92 -13.36 17.32
C SER A 198 5.59 -12.68 17.63
N HIS A 199 4.91 -12.18 16.59
CA HIS A 199 3.64 -11.46 16.70
C HIS A 199 2.48 -12.29 17.25
N ASP A 200 2.56 -13.61 17.22
CA ASP A 200 1.60 -14.58 17.74
C ASP A 200 1.90 -15.00 19.19
N GLN A 201 3.03 -14.58 19.74
CA GLN A 201 3.37 -14.86 21.14
C GLN A 201 2.77 -13.83 22.09
N PRO A 202 2.38 -14.25 23.32
CA PRO A 202 1.88 -13.33 24.33
C PRO A 202 2.98 -12.34 24.72
N TYR A 203 2.55 -11.09 24.94
CA TYR A 203 3.43 -10.03 25.42
C TYR A 203 4.16 -10.43 26.70
N ARG A 204 5.44 -10.10 26.78
CA ARG A 204 6.27 -10.18 28.00
C ARG A 204 6.89 -8.81 28.25
N GLU A 205 7.04 -8.45 29.51
CA GLU A 205 7.71 -7.20 29.89
C GLU A 205 9.12 -7.12 29.28
N GLY A 206 9.46 -5.99 28.67
CA GLY A 206 10.73 -5.81 27.95
C GLY A 206 10.79 -6.41 26.54
N SER A 207 9.71 -7.04 26.06
CA SER A 207 9.64 -7.57 24.70
C SER A 207 8.86 -6.67 23.75
N ILE A 208 9.18 -6.78 22.47
CA ILE A 208 8.53 -6.05 21.36
C ILE A 208 8.19 -7.07 20.29
N SER A 209 6.94 -7.06 19.79
CA SER A 209 6.56 -7.92 18.66
C SER A 209 7.28 -7.49 17.39
N ASP A 210 7.84 -8.46 16.65
CA ASP A 210 8.47 -8.18 15.36
C ASP A 210 7.44 -7.70 14.34
N ALA A 211 7.62 -6.48 13.88
CA ALA A 211 6.81 -5.88 12.83
C ALA A 211 7.56 -5.80 11.50
N ASN A 212 8.90 -5.70 11.54
CA ASN A 212 9.71 -5.42 10.37
C ASN A 212 9.81 -6.63 9.44
N GLY A 213 10.16 -7.79 9.97
CA GLY A 213 10.30 -9.00 9.17
C GLY A 213 9.02 -9.37 8.45
N ILE A 214 7.89 -9.31 9.16
CA ILE A 214 6.56 -9.57 8.61
C ILE A 214 6.21 -8.55 7.52
N ALA A 215 6.41 -7.24 7.77
CA ALA A 215 6.08 -6.19 6.80
C ALA A 215 6.93 -6.30 5.53
N LEU A 216 8.24 -6.53 5.65
CA LEU A 216 9.16 -6.68 4.52
C LEU A 216 8.80 -7.89 3.65
N CYS A 217 8.53 -9.05 4.27
CA CYS A 217 8.11 -10.25 3.53
C CYS A 217 6.78 -10.03 2.79
N ASN A 218 5.80 -9.43 3.46
CA ASN A 218 4.51 -9.16 2.82
C ASN A 218 4.65 -8.16 1.65
N GLU A 219 5.47 -7.13 1.80
CA GLU A 219 5.70 -6.15 0.73
C GLU A 219 6.38 -6.79 -0.49
N LEU A 220 7.40 -7.61 -0.27
CA LEU A 220 8.10 -8.34 -1.33
C LEU A 220 7.18 -9.34 -2.05
N ASN A 221 6.35 -10.09 -1.32
CA ASN A 221 5.44 -11.08 -1.88
C ASN A 221 4.22 -10.50 -2.63
N GLN A 222 4.05 -9.16 -2.65
CA GLN A 222 3.12 -8.51 -3.59
C GLN A 222 3.56 -8.72 -5.04
N PHE A 223 4.86 -8.90 -5.29
CA PHE A 223 5.43 -9.19 -6.60
C PHE A 223 5.47 -10.69 -6.83
N LYS A 224 4.67 -11.22 -7.77
CA LYS A 224 4.54 -12.66 -8.02
C LYS A 224 5.81 -13.33 -8.58
N PHE A 225 6.77 -12.53 -9.04
CA PHE A 225 8.11 -12.98 -9.46
C PHE A 225 9.12 -13.01 -8.30
N ILE A 226 8.72 -12.65 -7.08
CA ILE A 226 9.51 -12.77 -5.85
C ILE A 226 8.95 -13.88 -4.98
N ASN A 227 9.82 -14.59 -4.27
CA ASN A 227 9.49 -15.51 -3.19
C ASN A 227 10.28 -15.10 -1.95
N ALA A 228 9.65 -14.28 -1.10
CA ALA A 228 10.23 -13.83 0.16
C ALA A 228 9.77 -14.73 1.31
N THR A 229 10.72 -15.23 2.08
CA THR A 229 10.50 -16.09 3.25
C THR A 229 10.94 -15.37 4.51
N TYR A 230 10.08 -15.34 5.52
CA TYR A 230 10.45 -14.88 6.83
C TYR A 230 11.17 -16.01 7.58
N ALA A 231 12.47 -15.81 7.84
CA ALA A 231 13.34 -16.82 8.49
C ALA A 231 13.26 -16.77 10.03
N GLY A 232 12.46 -15.84 10.58
CA GLY A 232 12.25 -15.73 12.02
C GLY A 232 13.13 -14.70 12.71
N ILE A 233 13.20 -14.82 14.03
CA ILE A 233 13.93 -13.92 14.92
C ILE A 233 15.19 -14.63 15.41
N VAL A 234 16.32 -13.95 15.30
CA VAL A 234 17.62 -14.40 15.80
C VAL A 234 18.05 -13.45 16.93
N LYS A 235 18.61 -13.98 17.99
CA LYS A 235 19.15 -13.17 19.09
C LYS A 235 20.39 -12.42 18.67
N ASP A 236 20.70 -11.33 19.38
CA ASP A 236 21.92 -10.55 19.17
C ASP A 236 23.16 -11.32 19.68
N ASN A 237 23.47 -12.41 18.98
CA ASN A 237 24.64 -13.25 19.19
C ASN A 237 25.36 -13.41 17.85
N TYR A 238 26.68 -13.21 17.84
CA TYR A 238 27.49 -13.21 16.63
C TYR A 238 27.36 -14.53 15.85
N ASP A 239 27.52 -15.66 16.53
CA ASP A 239 27.52 -16.98 15.87
C ASP A 239 26.11 -17.35 15.38
N GLU A 240 25.06 -17.04 16.16
CA GLU A 240 23.68 -17.29 15.76
C GLU A 240 23.31 -16.47 14.52
N ILE A 241 23.66 -15.17 14.48
CA ILE A 241 23.37 -14.33 13.31
C ILE A 241 24.16 -14.80 12.10
N LYS A 242 25.46 -15.11 12.27
CA LYS A 242 26.32 -15.59 11.19
C LYS A 242 25.80 -16.89 10.58
N ASN A 243 25.51 -17.90 11.40
CA ASN A 243 24.97 -19.17 10.97
C ASN A 243 23.63 -18.98 10.24
N SER A 244 22.73 -18.15 10.78
CA SER A 244 21.45 -17.86 10.14
C SER A 244 21.61 -17.17 8.77
N ILE A 245 22.56 -16.25 8.63
CA ILE A 245 22.86 -15.63 7.33
C ILE A 245 23.38 -16.71 6.34
N GLU A 246 24.34 -17.54 6.75
CA GLU A 246 24.93 -18.58 5.89
C GLU A 246 23.89 -19.60 5.42
N GLU A 247 23.05 -20.10 6.33
CA GLU A 247 21.96 -21.03 6.02
C GLU A 247 20.96 -20.41 5.03
N ASN A 248 20.56 -19.16 5.26
CA ASN A 248 19.62 -18.47 4.39
C ASN A 248 20.25 -18.10 3.03
N LEU A 249 21.53 -17.78 2.98
CA LEU A 249 22.25 -17.55 1.73
C LEU A 249 22.33 -18.84 0.88
N ALA A 250 22.39 -20.01 1.49
CA ALA A 250 22.35 -21.27 0.73
C ALA A 250 21.05 -21.42 -0.08
N ALA A 251 19.92 -20.97 0.46
CA ALA A 251 18.58 -21.13 -0.12
C ALA A 251 18.08 -19.92 -0.93
N SER A 252 18.68 -18.74 -0.76
CA SER A 252 18.17 -17.47 -1.30
C SER A 252 19.21 -16.73 -2.13
N ASP A 253 18.74 -15.82 -2.98
CA ASP A 253 19.57 -14.91 -3.78
C ASP A 253 19.96 -13.65 -2.98
N ILE A 254 19.10 -13.24 -2.03
CA ILE A 254 19.28 -12.07 -1.18
C ILE A 254 18.89 -12.44 0.25
N VAL A 255 19.67 -11.96 1.23
CA VAL A 255 19.30 -11.99 2.65
C VAL A 255 19.14 -10.57 3.17
N ILE A 256 18.03 -10.30 3.82
CA ILE A 256 17.71 -9.01 4.44
C ILE A 256 17.64 -9.21 5.96
N LEU A 257 18.42 -8.44 6.70
CA LEU A 257 18.36 -8.40 8.17
C LEU A 257 17.69 -7.09 8.61
N SER A 258 16.81 -7.17 9.59
CA SER A 258 16.22 -6.01 10.26
C SER A 258 16.56 -6.02 11.73
N GLY A 259 17.31 -5.02 12.18
CA GLY A 259 17.89 -4.93 13.52
C GLY A 259 19.40 -5.17 13.52
N GLY A 260 20.01 -5.12 14.70
CA GLY A 260 21.45 -5.36 14.89
C GLY A 260 22.40 -4.38 14.18
N SER A 261 21.86 -3.31 13.55
CA SER A 261 22.64 -2.31 12.80
C SER A 261 22.77 -0.97 13.55
N SER A 262 22.80 -1.01 14.88
CA SER A 262 22.97 0.19 15.72
C SER A 262 24.44 0.66 15.69
N ALA A 263 24.65 1.97 15.69
CA ALA A 263 25.97 2.62 15.63
C ALA A 263 26.82 2.45 16.92
N GLY A 264 26.85 1.25 17.53
CA GLY A 264 27.61 0.93 18.74
C GLY A 264 28.67 -0.12 18.51
N GLU A 265 29.51 -0.38 19.54
CA GLU A 265 30.49 -1.49 19.54
C GLU A 265 29.82 -2.87 19.40
N SER A 266 28.50 -2.93 19.54
CA SER A 266 27.63 -4.11 19.41
C SER A 266 26.99 -4.30 18.03
N ASP A 267 27.43 -3.58 16.98
CA ASP A 267 26.92 -3.79 15.62
C ASP A 267 27.46 -5.12 15.05
N LEU A 268 26.75 -6.20 15.36
CA LEU A 268 27.13 -7.55 14.95
C LEU A 268 26.93 -7.77 13.46
N VAL A 269 25.85 -7.25 12.90
CA VAL A 269 25.50 -7.42 11.47
C VAL A 269 26.59 -6.80 10.59
N TYR A 270 27.05 -5.60 10.92
CA TYR A 270 28.14 -4.96 10.21
C TYR A 270 29.41 -5.81 10.22
N ARG A 271 29.82 -6.33 11.39
CA ARG A 271 31.06 -7.13 11.54
C ARG A 271 30.99 -8.42 10.73
N ILE A 272 29.87 -9.12 10.78
CA ILE A 272 29.66 -10.35 10.02
C ILE A 272 29.74 -10.08 8.51
N ILE A 273 29.11 -9.00 8.04
CA ILE A 273 29.12 -8.65 6.60
C ILE A 273 30.54 -8.21 6.17
N ASP A 274 31.32 -7.53 7.03
CA ASP A 274 32.69 -7.12 6.72
C ASP A 274 33.66 -8.30 6.54
N GLU A 275 33.39 -9.42 7.21
CA GLU A 275 34.18 -10.67 7.12
C GLU A 275 33.81 -11.54 5.89
N MET A 276 32.72 -11.26 5.21
CA MET A 276 32.33 -12.00 4.00
C MET A 276 33.24 -11.67 2.81
N VAL A 277 33.25 -12.51 1.80
CA VAL A 277 34.01 -12.27 0.56
C VAL A 277 33.04 -12.11 -0.61
N PRO A 278 33.06 -10.98 -1.32
CA PRO A 278 33.93 -9.79 -1.22
C PRO A 278 33.63 -8.86 -0.05
N GLY A 279 32.56 -9.07 0.73
CA GLY A 279 32.26 -8.37 1.96
C GLY A 279 31.51 -7.06 1.76
N MET A 280 31.84 -6.08 2.58
CA MET A 280 31.08 -4.83 2.70
C MET A 280 31.19 -3.92 1.49
N VAL A 281 30.03 -3.49 0.97
CA VAL A 281 29.89 -2.48 -0.06
C VAL A 281 29.81 -1.08 0.57
N PHE A 282 28.89 -0.86 1.52
CA PHE A 282 28.84 0.36 2.33
C PHE A 282 28.32 0.10 3.74
N HIS A 283 28.69 1.00 4.67
CA HIS A 283 28.21 1.04 6.05
C HIS A 283 27.86 2.48 6.43
N GLY A 284 26.56 2.75 6.48
CA GLY A 284 25.98 4.04 6.73
C GLY A 284 25.61 4.82 5.46
N VAL A 285 24.45 5.46 5.49
CA VAL A 285 23.95 6.32 4.42
C VAL A 285 23.59 7.69 5.00
N LEU A 286 24.00 8.77 4.33
CA LEU A 286 23.68 10.15 4.73
C LEU A 286 22.20 10.46 4.50
N VAL A 287 21.32 9.84 5.29
CA VAL A 287 19.87 9.93 5.18
C VAL A 287 19.20 10.01 6.55
N LYS A 288 18.03 10.59 6.63
CA LYS A 288 17.15 10.60 7.81
C LYS A 288 15.71 10.29 7.39
N PRO A 289 15.11 9.25 8.00
CA PRO A 289 15.69 8.25 8.90
C PRO A 289 16.54 7.23 8.16
N GLY A 290 17.37 6.43 8.88
CA GLY A 290 18.01 5.25 8.32
C GLY A 290 19.53 5.31 8.15
N LEU A 291 20.22 6.21 8.85
CA LEU A 291 21.68 6.31 8.79
C LEU A 291 22.42 4.96 8.94
N PRO A 292 22.10 4.05 9.90
CA PRO A 292 22.84 2.80 10.10
C PRO A 292 22.40 1.69 9.14
N THR A 293 22.49 1.91 7.86
CA THR A 293 22.15 0.93 6.83
C THR A 293 23.42 0.30 6.29
N VAL A 294 23.43 -1.02 6.08
CA VAL A 294 24.56 -1.79 5.59
C VAL A 294 24.20 -2.52 4.31
N LEU A 295 25.12 -2.57 3.38
CA LEU A 295 25.04 -3.45 2.20
C LEU A 295 26.37 -4.19 2.04
N GLY A 296 26.29 -5.49 1.83
CA GLY A 296 27.44 -6.33 1.54
C GLY A 296 27.13 -7.46 0.58
N ARG A 297 28.12 -8.29 0.34
CA ARG A 297 28.04 -9.44 -0.56
C ARG A 297 28.72 -10.65 0.04
N SER A 298 28.15 -11.82 -0.25
CA SER A 298 28.80 -13.12 -0.11
C SER A 298 28.77 -13.80 -1.48
N GLY A 299 29.94 -13.86 -2.15
CA GLY A 299 30.00 -14.20 -3.57
C GLY A 299 29.17 -13.21 -4.41
N GLU A 300 28.22 -13.74 -5.18
CA GLU A 300 27.29 -12.94 -6.01
C GLU A 300 26.01 -12.56 -5.28
N LYS A 301 25.79 -13.05 -4.06
CA LYS A 301 24.54 -12.83 -3.30
C LYS A 301 24.65 -11.59 -2.42
N ALA A 302 23.58 -10.82 -2.37
CA ALA A 302 23.54 -9.59 -1.57
C ALA A 302 23.08 -9.87 -0.14
N VAL A 303 23.67 -9.16 0.81
CA VAL A 303 23.26 -9.13 2.22
C VAL A 303 22.99 -7.68 2.61
N ILE A 304 21.77 -7.43 3.08
CA ILE A 304 21.26 -6.09 3.40
C ILE A 304 20.98 -6.03 4.89
N GLY A 305 21.58 -5.08 5.60
CA GLY A 305 21.27 -4.76 7.00
C GLY A 305 20.46 -3.48 7.10
N LEU A 306 19.23 -3.59 7.58
CA LEU A 306 18.30 -2.48 7.76
C LEU A 306 18.26 -2.02 9.23
N PRO A 307 17.95 -0.75 9.50
CA PRO A 307 17.76 -0.24 10.86
C PRO A 307 16.64 -0.99 11.61
N GLY A 308 16.80 -1.18 12.91
CA GLY A 308 15.78 -1.87 13.75
C GLY A 308 14.46 -1.10 13.90
N PHE A 309 14.48 0.24 13.91
CA PHE A 309 13.25 1.01 14.02
C PHE A 309 12.36 0.88 12.78
N PRO A 310 11.06 0.55 12.94
CA PRO A 310 10.17 0.21 11.83
C PRO A 310 10.08 1.27 10.73
N VAL A 311 9.96 2.56 11.10
CA VAL A 311 9.88 3.64 10.11
C VAL A 311 11.20 3.74 9.34
N SER A 312 12.34 3.62 10.01
CA SER A 312 13.65 3.66 9.35
C SER A 312 13.84 2.47 8.42
N SER A 313 13.52 1.26 8.89
CA SER A 313 13.67 0.01 8.14
C SER A 313 12.88 0.06 6.83
N LEU A 314 11.57 0.30 6.91
CA LEU A 314 10.69 0.31 5.74
C LEU A 314 10.96 1.49 4.79
N MET A 315 11.30 2.67 5.33
CA MET A 315 11.65 3.82 4.50
C MET A 315 12.91 3.56 3.67
N ILE A 316 13.96 3.05 4.31
CA ILE A 316 15.22 2.71 3.64
C ILE A 316 15.01 1.59 2.63
N PHE A 317 14.32 0.53 3.01
CA PHE A 317 13.99 -0.56 2.10
C PHE A 317 13.33 -0.04 0.83
N ARG A 318 12.27 0.76 0.96
CA ARG A 318 11.49 1.30 -0.17
C ARG A 318 12.24 2.31 -1.00
N SER A 319 13.13 3.11 -0.39
CA SER A 319 13.80 4.21 -1.09
C SER A 319 15.13 3.82 -1.74
N ILE A 320 15.81 2.78 -1.25
CA ILE A 320 17.15 2.37 -1.73
C ILE A 320 17.10 0.99 -2.40
N PHE A 321 16.45 0.00 -1.77
CA PHE A 321 16.60 -1.40 -2.16
C PHE A 321 15.47 -1.95 -3.03
N LEU A 322 14.23 -1.50 -2.84
CA LEU A 322 13.06 -2.09 -3.52
C LEU A 322 13.16 -2.01 -5.05
N GLU A 323 13.58 -0.86 -5.59
CA GLU A 323 13.75 -0.71 -7.04
C GLU A 323 14.86 -1.64 -7.58
N ALA A 324 15.98 -1.76 -6.87
CA ALA A 324 17.06 -2.66 -7.24
C ALA A 324 16.62 -4.14 -7.21
N ILE A 325 15.82 -4.53 -6.23
CA ILE A 325 15.25 -5.87 -6.10
C ILE A 325 14.26 -6.16 -7.23
N ILE A 326 13.37 -5.21 -7.55
CA ILE A 326 12.42 -5.34 -8.68
C ILE A 326 13.18 -5.52 -10.00
N SER A 327 14.21 -4.70 -10.23
CA SER A 327 15.07 -4.81 -11.40
C SER A 327 15.82 -6.14 -11.46
N ALA A 328 16.29 -6.65 -10.32
CA ALA A 328 16.89 -7.98 -10.24
C ALA A 328 15.92 -9.11 -10.59
N GLY A 329 14.63 -8.93 -10.33
CA GLY A 329 13.55 -9.80 -10.78
C GLY A 329 13.20 -9.68 -12.27
N LYS A 330 13.99 -8.90 -13.05
CA LYS A 330 13.82 -8.64 -14.48
C LYS A 330 12.62 -7.76 -14.84
N LEU A 331 12.10 -6.98 -13.90
CA LEU A 331 11.08 -5.98 -14.16
C LEU A 331 11.70 -4.57 -14.10
N ASP A 332 11.63 -3.83 -15.20
CA ASP A 332 11.99 -2.40 -15.22
C ASP A 332 10.75 -1.57 -14.88
N ARG A 333 10.62 -1.24 -13.60
CA ARG A 333 9.50 -0.44 -13.10
C ARG A 333 10.02 0.71 -12.24
N LYS A 334 9.77 1.92 -12.69
CA LYS A 334 10.04 3.12 -11.90
C LYS A 334 8.96 3.33 -10.83
N PRO A 335 9.33 3.82 -9.65
CA PRO A 335 8.35 4.23 -8.66
C PRO A 335 7.35 5.24 -9.23
N ALA A 336 6.07 5.06 -8.92
CA ALA A 336 5.07 6.04 -9.30
C ALA A 336 5.30 7.35 -8.53
N THR A 337 5.42 8.45 -9.25
CA THR A 337 5.56 9.80 -8.68
C THR A 337 4.29 10.61 -8.88
N LEU A 338 4.01 11.50 -7.93
CA LEU A 338 2.88 12.42 -7.98
C LEU A 338 3.35 13.81 -7.53
N LYS A 339 3.06 14.82 -8.32
CA LYS A 339 3.25 16.22 -7.91
C LYS A 339 2.12 16.67 -6.98
N GLY A 340 2.49 17.30 -5.88
CA GLY A 340 1.54 17.84 -4.92
C GLY A 340 2.07 19.09 -4.25
N THR A 341 1.20 19.82 -3.55
CA THR A 341 1.53 21.05 -2.87
C THR A 341 1.56 20.84 -1.36
N LEU A 342 2.64 21.22 -0.68
CA LEU A 342 2.73 21.15 0.78
C LEU A 342 1.59 21.93 1.42
N ALA A 343 0.82 21.25 2.28
CA ALA A 343 -0.30 21.88 3.00
C ALA A 343 0.15 22.68 4.23
N VAL A 344 1.32 22.33 4.77
CA VAL A 344 1.87 22.91 6.00
C VAL A 344 3.37 23.13 5.84
N ASN A 345 3.92 24.04 6.64
CA ASN A 345 5.36 24.29 6.69
C ASN A 345 6.11 23.05 7.19
N LEU A 346 7.28 22.76 6.61
CA LEU A 346 8.09 21.61 6.94
C LEU A 346 9.51 22.04 7.33
N ARG A 347 9.95 21.62 8.52
CA ARG A 347 11.32 21.84 9.00
C ARG A 347 12.13 20.55 8.84
N LEU A 348 13.34 20.64 8.31
CA LEU A 348 14.21 19.54 7.93
C LEU A 348 15.55 19.58 8.68
N GLU A 349 16.24 18.44 8.72
CA GLU A 349 17.59 18.33 9.26
C GLU A 349 18.61 18.59 8.16
N MET A 350 19.57 19.46 8.45
CA MET A 350 20.65 19.79 7.52
C MET A 350 21.71 18.67 7.46
N GLY A 351 22.37 18.56 6.32
CA GLY A 351 23.52 17.66 6.12
C GLY A 351 23.18 16.21 5.76
N LYS A 352 21.89 15.86 5.66
CA LYS A 352 21.42 14.51 5.29
C LYS A 352 20.24 14.59 4.35
N GLN A 353 20.08 13.62 3.48
CA GLN A 353 18.86 13.44 2.72
C GLN A 353 17.68 13.20 3.67
N ASN A 354 16.61 13.95 3.54
CA ASN A 354 15.43 13.81 4.39
C ASN A 354 14.35 13.02 3.64
N LEU A 355 13.98 11.85 4.16
CA LEU A 355 12.86 11.05 3.67
C LEU A 355 11.66 11.30 4.59
N VAL A 356 10.68 12.05 4.12
CA VAL A 356 9.53 12.46 4.94
C VAL A 356 8.30 11.71 4.48
N PRO A 357 7.75 10.80 5.32
CA PRO A 357 6.47 10.14 5.03
C PRO A 357 5.35 11.18 4.90
N VAL A 358 4.45 10.98 3.94
CA VAL A 358 3.37 11.93 3.67
C VAL A 358 2.02 11.24 3.47
N THR A 359 0.96 11.94 3.84
CA THR A 359 -0.41 11.69 3.42
C THR A 359 -0.76 12.67 2.31
N ILE A 360 -1.56 12.23 1.34
CA ILE A 360 -1.95 13.05 0.18
C ILE A 360 -3.46 13.21 0.18
N SER A 361 -3.95 14.45 0.06
CA SER A 361 -5.36 14.70 -0.18
C SER A 361 -5.75 14.31 -1.61
N GLN A 362 -7.03 14.10 -1.82
CA GLN A 362 -7.57 13.86 -3.16
C GLN A 362 -8.10 15.18 -3.76
N GLY A 363 -7.89 15.32 -5.04
CA GLY A 363 -8.37 16.47 -5.81
C GLY A 363 -7.51 16.68 -7.05
N THR A 364 -7.91 17.62 -7.88
CA THR A 364 -7.17 18.01 -9.09
C THR A 364 -5.79 18.62 -8.78
N ARG A 365 -5.61 19.14 -7.56
CA ARG A 365 -4.34 19.62 -7.01
C ARG A 365 -4.10 18.99 -5.64
N PRO A 366 -3.44 17.81 -5.59
CA PRO A 366 -3.22 17.10 -4.34
C PRO A 366 -2.42 17.94 -3.33
N ARG A 367 -2.90 18.01 -2.09
CA ARG A 367 -2.14 18.58 -0.97
C ARG A 367 -1.40 17.50 -0.22
N VAL A 368 -0.18 17.80 0.16
CA VAL A 368 0.75 16.90 0.82
C VAL A 368 0.90 17.29 2.28
N TYR A 369 0.51 16.38 3.17
CA TYR A 369 0.62 16.53 4.62
C TYR A 369 1.78 15.68 5.15
N PRO A 370 2.89 16.27 5.65
CA PRO A 370 3.97 15.53 6.27
C PRO A 370 3.49 14.78 7.52
N VAL A 371 3.79 13.49 7.60
CA VAL A 371 3.49 12.68 8.78
C VAL A 371 4.71 12.71 9.71
N THR A 372 4.72 13.66 10.64
CA THR A 372 5.84 13.86 11.58
C THR A 372 5.81 12.88 12.74
N GLY A 373 6.97 12.55 13.32
CA GLY A 373 7.07 11.65 14.47
C GLY A 373 8.46 11.01 14.64
N LEU A 374 8.65 10.23 15.70
CA LEU A 374 9.89 9.47 15.95
C LEU A 374 10.03 8.29 14.97
N SER A 375 11.26 7.85 14.70
CA SER A 375 11.56 6.72 13.80
C SER A 375 10.95 5.39 14.27
N GLY A 376 10.72 5.22 15.58
CA GLY A 376 10.05 4.07 16.16
C GLY A 376 8.52 4.08 16.08
N SER A 377 7.89 5.19 15.62
CA SER A 377 6.43 5.33 15.60
C SER A 377 5.80 4.65 14.39
N ILE A 378 5.64 3.33 14.38
CA ILE A 378 5.08 2.54 13.28
C ILE A 378 3.65 3.00 12.86
N SER A 379 2.88 3.53 13.80
CA SER A 379 1.55 4.08 13.51
C SER A 379 1.52 5.19 12.46
N ARG A 380 2.68 5.76 12.12
CA ARG A 380 2.83 6.73 11.03
C ARG A 380 2.43 6.13 9.67
N PHE A 381 2.62 4.82 9.48
CA PHE A 381 2.29 4.17 8.22
C PHE A 381 0.80 3.93 8.00
N ILE A 382 -0.04 4.05 9.03
CA ILE A 382 -1.49 3.78 8.91
C ILE A 382 -2.15 4.67 7.84
N SER A 383 -1.68 5.92 7.70
CA SER A 383 -2.25 6.91 6.77
C SER A 383 -1.27 7.42 5.73
N THR A 384 -0.06 6.86 5.65
CA THR A 384 0.92 7.33 4.68
C THR A 384 0.69 6.76 3.29
N ALA A 385 0.86 7.63 2.31
CA ALA A 385 0.67 7.39 0.89
C ALA A 385 1.95 7.18 0.13
N GLY A 386 3.02 7.73 0.66
CA GLY A 386 4.32 7.77 0.07
C GLY A 386 5.27 8.62 0.90
N PHE A 387 6.30 9.10 0.28
CA PHE A 387 7.26 9.99 0.91
C PHE A 387 7.78 11.04 -0.08
N ILE A 388 8.26 12.15 0.47
CA ILE A 388 9.06 13.13 -0.26
C ILE A 388 10.52 12.95 0.13
N SER A 389 11.40 13.05 -0.87
CA SER A 389 12.85 12.93 -0.71
C SER A 389 13.49 14.29 -0.94
N LEU A 390 14.05 14.89 0.12
CA LEU A 390 14.53 16.27 0.11
C LEU A 390 16.02 16.31 0.44
N GLU A 391 16.78 17.11 -0.31
CA GLU A 391 18.22 17.23 -0.16
C GLU A 391 18.63 17.84 1.19
N GLY A 392 19.79 17.44 1.68
CA GLY A 392 20.33 17.85 2.96
C GLY A 392 20.72 19.35 3.07
N ASN A 393 20.67 20.10 2.00
CA ASN A 393 20.86 21.57 1.98
C ASN A 393 19.56 22.34 2.27
N THR A 394 18.41 21.67 2.31
CA THR A 394 17.10 22.27 2.58
C THR A 394 16.80 22.23 4.07
N LYS A 395 16.69 23.40 4.71
CA LYS A 395 16.35 23.53 6.14
C LYS A 395 14.85 23.68 6.40
N PHE A 396 14.16 24.31 5.48
CA PHE A 396 12.76 24.66 5.64
C PHE A 396 12.05 24.72 4.28
N LEU A 397 10.81 24.27 4.24
CA LEU A 397 9.93 24.43 3.09
C LEU A 397 8.61 25.05 3.56
N ASP A 398 8.16 26.06 2.85
CA ASP A 398 6.90 26.75 3.13
C ASP A 398 5.69 25.93 2.64
N ALA A 399 4.56 26.11 3.32
CA ALA A 399 3.27 25.68 2.78
C ALA A 399 3.05 26.35 1.40
N GLY A 400 2.50 25.60 0.46
CA GLY A 400 2.36 26.05 -0.92
C GLY A 400 3.50 25.60 -1.86
N THR A 401 4.61 25.11 -1.34
CA THR A 401 5.72 24.56 -2.16
C THR A 401 5.28 23.30 -2.90
N GLU A 402 5.56 23.23 -4.20
CA GLU A 402 5.37 22.02 -5.00
C GLU A 402 6.45 20.98 -4.67
N VAL A 403 6.06 19.74 -4.48
CA VAL A 403 6.94 18.62 -4.14
C VAL A 403 6.57 17.36 -4.94
N ASP A 404 7.58 16.56 -5.26
CA ASP A 404 7.39 15.25 -5.87
C ASP A 404 7.24 14.20 -4.79
N VAL A 405 6.11 13.50 -4.78
CA VAL A 405 5.82 12.40 -3.86
C VAL A 405 6.09 11.07 -4.54
N ILE A 406 6.97 10.28 -3.97
CA ILE A 406 7.21 8.89 -4.37
C ILE A 406 6.15 8.03 -3.67
N ARG A 407 5.27 7.40 -4.43
CA ARG A 407 4.12 6.62 -3.94
C ARG A 407 4.55 5.19 -3.58
N TRP A 408 3.98 4.64 -2.50
CA TRP A 408 4.32 3.28 -2.05
C TRP A 408 3.50 2.18 -2.70
N SER A 409 2.27 2.42 -3.06
CA SER A 409 1.44 1.39 -3.70
C SER A 409 0.28 2.00 -4.49
N HIS A 410 -0.41 1.14 -5.25
CA HIS A 410 -1.64 1.47 -5.97
C HIS A 410 -2.85 1.77 -5.06
N ALA A 411 -2.76 1.55 -3.76
CA ALA A 411 -3.82 1.79 -2.76
C ALA A 411 -4.29 3.26 -2.69
N PHE A 412 -3.82 4.11 -3.58
CA PHE A 412 -3.97 5.57 -3.55
C PHE A 412 -5.12 6.13 -4.38
N ASP A 413 -5.88 5.30 -5.12
CA ASP A 413 -7.11 5.72 -5.78
C ASP A 413 -8.35 5.67 -4.87
N ASP A 414 -8.11 5.64 -3.56
CA ASP A 414 -9.18 5.64 -2.57
C ASP A 414 -9.86 7.02 -2.53
N ARG A 415 -10.97 7.16 -3.25
CA ARG A 415 -11.77 8.37 -3.35
C ARG A 415 -12.74 8.57 -2.18
N ARG A 416 -12.67 7.74 -1.14
CA ARG A 416 -13.54 7.85 0.02
C ARG A 416 -13.30 9.18 0.76
N PRO A 417 -14.34 9.81 1.32
CA PRO A 417 -14.19 10.98 2.17
C PRO A 417 -13.24 10.70 3.34
N ALA A 418 -12.48 11.69 3.78
CA ALA A 418 -11.50 11.52 4.84
C ALA A 418 -11.95 12.15 6.16
N ILE A 419 -11.68 11.44 7.26
CA ILE A 419 -11.65 12.00 8.61
C ILE A 419 -10.20 12.28 8.96
N SER A 420 -9.88 13.41 9.54
CA SER A 420 -8.55 13.76 9.99
C SER A 420 -8.48 13.96 11.50
N GLY A 421 -7.29 13.71 12.09
CA GLY A 421 -7.05 13.95 13.52
C GLY A 421 -6.64 12.71 14.31
N SER A 422 -7.13 12.62 15.54
CA SER A 422 -6.87 11.51 16.46
C SER A 422 -8.17 10.79 16.79
N MET A 423 -8.18 9.47 16.68
CA MET A 423 -9.35 8.65 17.00
C MET A 423 -9.03 7.68 18.13
N TYR A 424 -9.98 7.51 19.05
CA TYR A 424 -9.86 6.65 20.21
C TYR A 424 -11.06 5.71 20.34
N ARG A 425 -10.87 4.56 20.97
CA ARG A 425 -11.98 3.63 21.29
C ARG A 425 -12.99 4.33 22.22
N GLY A 426 -14.28 4.13 21.98
CA GLY A 426 -15.36 4.78 22.72
C GLY A 426 -15.75 6.16 22.18
N VAL A 427 -15.03 6.68 21.19
CA VAL A 427 -15.46 7.83 20.39
C VAL A 427 -16.45 7.34 19.34
N PRO A 428 -17.63 7.96 19.16
CA PRO A 428 -18.68 7.44 18.27
C PRO A 428 -18.26 7.15 16.83
N LEU A 429 -17.20 7.79 16.32
CA LEU A 429 -16.61 7.53 15.00
C LEU A 429 -15.44 6.53 15.04
N GLY A 430 -15.06 6.05 16.24
CA GLY A 430 -13.93 5.14 16.45
C GLY A 430 -14.34 3.68 16.53
N GLY A 431 -14.30 2.97 15.45
CA GLY A 431 -14.12 1.52 15.43
C GLY A 431 -15.34 0.62 15.68
N GLN A 432 -16.51 1.14 16.06
CA GLN A 432 -17.75 0.35 16.18
C GLN A 432 -18.88 0.81 15.24
N SER A 433 -18.64 1.86 14.50
CA SER A 433 -19.62 2.38 13.55
C SER A 433 -19.68 1.48 12.33
N GLN A 434 -20.65 0.59 12.29
CA GLN A 434 -21.09 -0.13 11.08
C GLN A 434 -21.57 0.85 9.99
N PHE A 435 -21.68 2.14 10.32
CA PHE A 435 -22.29 3.18 9.50
C PHE A 435 -21.31 3.97 8.62
N MET A 436 -19.98 3.75 8.76
CA MET A 436 -18.98 4.48 7.97
C MET A 436 -17.94 3.57 7.28
N PRO A 437 -18.36 2.51 6.54
CA PRO A 437 -17.41 1.61 5.87
C PRO A 437 -16.61 2.31 4.76
N ASN A 438 -17.04 3.50 4.35
CA ASN A 438 -16.49 4.23 3.19
C ASN A 438 -15.67 5.46 3.56
N LEU A 439 -15.10 5.55 4.78
CA LEU A 439 -14.25 6.66 5.18
C LEU A 439 -12.78 6.26 5.23
N ARG A 440 -11.92 7.22 4.89
CA ARG A 440 -10.49 7.15 5.14
C ARG A 440 -10.15 7.89 6.42
N PHE A 441 -9.06 7.51 7.04
CA PHE A 441 -8.57 8.18 8.23
C PHE A 441 -7.16 8.74 8.01
N TYR A 442 -7.01 10.05 8.21
CA TYR A 442 -5.74 10.74 8.22
C TYR A 442 -5.31 11.03 9.66
N ARG A 443 -4.32 10.28 10.14
CA ARG A 443 -3.75 10.53 11.47
C ARG A 443 -2.84 11.76 11.42
N MET A 444 -3.24 12.83 12.09
CA MET A 444 -2.48 14.08 12.17
C MET A 444 -2.79 14.84 13.47
N GLY A 445 -1.95 15.80 13.79
CA GLY A 445 -2.17 16.68 14.94
C GLY A 445 -3.44 17.54 14.78
N THR A 446 -3.96 18.09 15.88
CA THR A 446 -5.19 18.89 15.91
C THR A 446 -5.17 20.03 14.90
N ARG A 447 -4.09 20.81 14.87
CA ARG A 447 -3.97 21.97 13.98
C ARG A 447 -3.98 21.61 12.51
N ASP A 448 -3.25 20.54 12.14
CA ASP A 448 -3.20 20.07 10.75
C ASP A 448 -4.52 19.43 10.34
N SER A 449 -5.23 18.78 11.28
CA SER A 449 -6.57 18.25 11.08
C SER A 449 -7.59 19.35 10.77
N LEU A 450 -7.56 20.46 11.52
CA LEU A 450 -8.43 21.60 11.26
C LEU A 450 -8.08 22.28 9.93
N LYS A 451 -6.80 22.39 9.58
CA LYS A 451 -6.39 22.85 8.24
C LYS A 451 -6.88 21.94 7.12
N SER A 452 -6.79 20.61 7.32
CA SER A 452 -7.32 19.64 6.38
C SER A 452 -8.82 19.82 6.16
N LEU A 453 -9.58 20.04 7.23
CA LEU A 453 -11.01 20.35 7.17
C LEU A 453 -11.28 21.65 6.42
N LYS A 454 -10.57 22.73 6.78
CA LYS A 454 -10.69 24.05 6.13
C LYS A 454 -10.41 24.00 4.63
N ASN A 455 -9.45 23.19 4.23
CA ASN A 455 -9.05 23.01 2.84
C ASN A 455 -10.00 22.09 2.05
N GLY A 456 -10.97 21.44 2.71
CA GLY A 456 -11.85 20.46 2.09
C GLY A 456 -11.20 19.08 1.83
N ASP A 457 -10.01 18.83 2.40
CA ASP A 457 -9.29 17.56 2.26
C ASP A 457 -9.82 16.48 3.20
N SER A 458 -10.51 16.89 4.26
CA SER A 458 -11.29 16.00 5.13
C SER A 458 -12.70 16.58 5.34
N VAL A 459 -13.64 15.69 5.63
CA VAL A 459 -15.04 16.06 5.91
C VAL A 459 -15.29 16.26 7.39
N VAL A 460 -14.47 15.66 8.23
CA VAL A 460 -14.49 15.79 9.70
C VAL A 460 -13.08 15.94 10.24
N SER A 461 -12.90 16.84 11.20
CA SER A 461 -11.73 16.94 12.06
C SER A 461 -12.04 16.41 13.45
N THR A 462 -11.15 15.57 13.99
CA THR A 462 -11.29 14.98 15.34
C THR A 462 -10.11 15.37 16.22
N PHE A 463 -10.38 15.77 17.45
CA PHE A 463 -9.36 16.15 18.43
C PHE A 463 -9.89 16.08 19.86
N LEU A 464 -9.02 16.33 20.84
CA LEU A 464 -9.34 16.36 22.25
C LEU A 464 -9.21 17.79 22.79
N PHE A 465 -10.06 18.15 23.74
CA PHE A 465 -9.96 19.42 24.46
C PHE A 465 -10.32 19.23 25.93
N THR A 466 -9.81 20.11 26.81
CA THR A 466 -10.17 20.09 28.23
C THR A 466 -11.61 20.51 28.43
N GLU A 467 -12.32 19.81 29.32
CA GLU A 467 -13.70 20.15 29.68
C GLU A 467 -13.75 21.57 30.27
N GLY A 468 -14.66 22.39 29.77
CA GLY A 468 -14.75 23.79 30.16
C GLY A 468 -13.98 24.80 29.25
N TYR A 469 -13.10 24.31 28.36
CA TYR A 469 -12.40 25.15 27.42
C TYR A 469 -13.36 25.78 26.38
N LYS A 470 -13.17 27.07 26.09
CA LYS A 470 -13.98 27.81 25.09
C LYS A 470 -13.56 27.44 23.67
N ILE A 471 -13.96 26.22 23.25
CA ILE A 471 -13.55 25.65 21.98
C ILE A 471 -13.98 26.50 20.78
N GLY A 472 -15.05 27.26 20.89
CA GLY A 472 -15.52 28.14 19.82
C GLY A 472 -14.46 29.16 19.38
N ASP A 473 -13.81 29.84 20.33
CA ASP A 473 -12.78 30.83 20.06
C ASP A 473 -11.56 30.21 19.35
N TYR A 474 -11.20 28.98 19.74
CA TYR A 474 -10.12 28.26 19.10
C TYR A 474 -10.47 27.85 17.65
N LEU A 475 -11.70 27.36 17.43
CA LEU A 475 -12.16 26.99 16.10
C LEU A 475 -12.25 28.20 15.18
N GLU A 476 -12.74 29.34 15.69
CA GLU A 476 -12.79 30.58 14.93
C GLU A 476 -11.39 31.04 14.53
N LYS A 477 -10.43 30.98 15.44
CA LYS A 477 -9.01 31.29 15.16
C LYS A 477 -8.41 30.42 14.08
N GLU A 478 -8.64 29.11 14.11
CA GLU A 478 -8.00 28.14 13.19
C GLU A 478 -8.77 28.02 11.86
N LEU A 479 -10.10 28.04 11.89
CA LEU A 479 -10.95 27.86 10.71
C LEU A 479 -11.39 29.17 10.06
N GLY A 480 -11.39 30.28 10.82
CA GLY A 480 -11.91 31.58 10.42
C GLY A 480 -13.40 31.75 10.77
N SER A 481 -13.99 32.90 10.41
CA SER A 481 -15.43 33.12 10.60
C SER A 481 -16.25 32.25 9.64
N GLY A 482 -17.05 31.35 10.17
CA GLY A 482 -17.89 30.46 9.40
C GLY A 482 -18.83 29.64 10.27
N LYS A 483 -19.74 28.87 9.64
CA LYS A 483 -20.62 27.96 10.35
C LYS A 483 -19.92 26.63 10.56
N TYR A 484 -19.79 26.22 11.83
CA TYR A 484 -19.20 24.94 12.21
C TYR A 484 -20.23 24.13 12.98
N TYR A 485 -20.24 22.84 12.71
CA TYR A 485 -21.05 21.87 13.43
C TYR A 485 -20.15 21.06 14.34
N LEU A 486 -20.40 21.15 15.65
CA LEU A 486 -19.62 20.52 16.69
C LEU A 486 -20.44 19.43 17.39
N PHE A 487 -19.84 18.29 17.53
CA PHE A 487 -20.25 17.27 18.49
C PHE A 487 -19.15 17.11 19.55
N SER A 488 -19.54 17.11 20.83
CA SER A 488 -18.64 16.79 21.94
C SER A 488 -19.05 15.45 22.53
N GLY A 489 -18.11 14.52 22.62
CA GLY A 489 -18.34 13.22 23.27
C GLY A 489 -18.33 13.32 24.79
N LYS A 490 -18.53 12.16 25.45
CA LYS A 490 -18.48 12.06 26.91
C LYS A 490 -17.07 12.40 27.41
N ALA A 491 -16.99 13.21 28.47
CA ALA A 491 -15.72 13.56 29.07
C ALA A 491 -15.01 12.33 29.66
N LEU A 492 -13.70 12.30 29.51
CA LEU A 492 -12.76 11.30 30.02
C LEU A 492 -11.92 11.96 31.11
N GLU A 493 -11.69 11.24 32.20
CA GLU A 493 -10.85 11.72 33.30
C GLU A 493 -9.38 11.36 33.00
N VAL A 494 -8.50 12.34 33.04
CA VAL A 494 -7.04 12.19 32.95
C VAL A 494 -6.45 12.39 34.33
N GLY A 495 -5.63 11.48 34.77
CA GLY A 495 -4.99 11.56 36.07
C GLY A 495 -3.65 10.84 36.09
N VAL A 496 -3.08 10.77 37.27
CA VAL A 496 -1.86 10.01 37.57
C VAL A 496 -2.17 8.83 38.48
N GLU A 497 -1.65 7.67 38.14
CA GLU A 497 -1.68 6.47 38.94
C GLU A 497 -0.31 6.30 39.61
N CYS A 498 -0.28 6.17 40.92
CA CYS A 498 0.94 6.09 41.73
C CYS A 498 1.04 4.75 42.44
N ARG A 499 2.25 4.18 42.57
CA ARG A 499 2.53 3.01 43.40
C ARG A 499 2.45 3.33 44.90
N GLU A 500 2.91 4.53 45.25
CA GLU A 500 2.82 5.06 46.59
C GLU A 500 1.58 5.95 46.72
N SER A 501 1.03 6.10 47.92
CA SER A 501 -0.17 6.89 48.18
C SER A 501 0.18 8.39 48.19
N PHE A 502 0.37 8.98 47.03
CA PHE A 502 0.33 10.43 46.88
C PHE A 502 -1.10 10.94 47.08
N ARG A 503 -1.25 12.09 47.71
CA ARG A 503 -2.56 12.66 48.05
C ARG A 503 -2.99 13.74 47.06
N SER A 504 -2.04 14.24 46.26
CA SER A 504 -2.30 15.30 45.29
C SER A 504 -1.42 15.18 44.04
N LEU A 505 -1.83 15.86 42.95
CA LEU A 505 -1.04 15.99 41.76
C LEU A 505 0.31 16.70 42.03
N ASP A 506 0.33 17.65 42.96
CA ASP A 506 1.55 18.38 43.35
C ASP A 506 2.58 17.47 44.01
N GLU A 507 2.15 16.56 44.85
CA GLU A 507 3.04 15.57 45.48
C GLU A 507 3.62 14.63 44.39
N ALA A 508 2.78 14.16 43.45
CA ALA A 508 3.22 13.32 42.35
C ALA A 508 4.24 14.04 41.45
N LEU A 509 3.97 15.29 41.05
CA LEU A 509 4.89 16.09 40.23
C LEU A 509 6.20 16.39 40.97
N THR A 510 6.15 16.64 42.28
CA THR A 510 7.36 16.82 43.10
C THR A 510 8.19 15.54 43.19
N ALA A 511 7.56 14.39 43.29
CA ALA A 511 8.26 13.12 43.25
C ALA A 511 8.95 12.87 41.88
N ILE A 512 8.30 13.23 40.78
CA ILE A 512 8.90 13.15 39.45
C ILE A 512 10.14 14.07 39.34
N ALA A 513 10.06 15.31 39.84
CA ALA A 513 11.19 16.23 39.90
C ALA A 513 12.35 15.69 40.78
N ASN A 514 12.06 14.86 41.75
CA ASN A 514 13.04 14.20 42.64
C ASN A 514 13.51 12.84 42.10
N GLY A 515 13.20 12.47 40.86
CA GLY A 515 13.73 11.29 40.19
C GLY A 515 12.80 10.08 40.17
N ALA A 516 11.53 10.22 40.58
CA ALA A 516 10.54 9.15 40.41
C ALA A 516 10.28 8.88 38.93
N THR A 517 10.16 7.60 38.56
CA THR A 517 9.97 7.19 37.18
C THR A 517 8.54 7.47 36.69
N LEU A 518 8.41 8.12 35.54
CA LEU A 518 7.13 8.45 34.90
C LEU A 518 6.91 7.59 33.66
N SER A 519 5.75 6.95 33.59
CA SER A 519 5.27 6.25 32.40
C SER A 519 3.85 6.69 32.04
N GLY A 520 3.35 6.22 30.93
CA GLY A 520 1.95 6.44 30.55
C GLY A 520 1.76 7.00 29.14
N PRO A 521 0.53 7.45 28.80
CA PRO A 521 0.26 8.00 27.47
C PRO A 521 1.24 9.11 27.21
N ALA A 522 1.96 8.93 26.11
CA ALA A 522 3.11 9.77 25.79
C ALA A 522 2.73 11.25 25.77
N ILE A 523 3.71 12.07 26.07
CA ILE A 523 3.71 13.54 25.96
C ILE A 523 2.94 14.04 24.74
N ARG A 524 3.01 13.34 23.60
CA ARG A 524 2.28 13.68 22.37
C ARG A 524 0.76 13.60 22.49
N PHE A 525 0.24 12.74 23.33
CA PHE A 525 -1.19 12.70 23.62
C PHE A 525 -1.60 14.01 24.34
N LEU A 526 -0.83 14.40 25.34
CA LEU A 526 -1.06 15.61 26.12
C LEU A 526 -0.86 16.88 25.28
N GLU A 527 0.17 16.90 24.42
CA GLU A 527 0.44 18.02 23.51
C GLU A 527 -0.63 18.21 22.41
N ASN A 528 -1.43 17.19 22.11
CA ASN A 528 -2.53 17.28 21.15
C ASN A 528 -3.86 17.72 21.78
N ILE A 529 -3.90 17.95 23.09
CA ILE A 529 -5.10 18.45 23.77
C ILE A 529 -5.13 19.98 23.67
N VAL A 530 -6.23 20.49 23.16
CA VAL A 530 -6.48 21.93 23.07
C VAL A 530 -6.89 22.45 24.43
N SER A 531 -6.02 23.22 25.10
CA SER A 531 -6.29 23.72 26.45
C SER A 531 -5.26 24.75 26.93
N ASP A 532 -5.70 25.61 27.83
CA ASP A 532 -4.87 26.48 28.68
C ASP A 532 -4.84 25.93 30.12
N GLU A 533 -5.08 24.62 30.30
CA GLU A 533 -5.16 23.96 31.61
C GLU A 533 -3.77 23.87 32.26
N PRO A 534 -3.55 24.53 33.44
CA PRO A 534 -2.25 24.53 34.10
C PRO A 534 -1.75 23.13 34.51
N ALA A 535 -2.66 22.20 34.82
CA ALA A 535 -2.31 20.82 35.16
C ALA A 535 -1.76 20.08 33.94
N LEU A 536 -2.31 20.33 32.74
CA LEU A 536 -1.81 19.78 31.49
C LEU A 536 -0.39 20.27 31.19
N GLU A 537 -0.15 21.59 31.31
CA GLU A 537 1.17 22.18 31.08
C GLU A 537 2.23 21.60 32.03
N ARG A 538 1.89 21.45 33.30
CA ARG A 538 2.77 20.85 34.32
C ARG A 538 3.09 19.39 34.02
N LEU A 539 2.11 18.58 33.61
CA LEU A 539 2.31 17.18 33.23
C LEU A 539 3.18 17.07 31.97
N VAL A 540 2.94 17.92 30.96
CA VAL A 540 3.75 17.96 29.74
C VAL A 540 5.20 18.31 30.05
N ASN A 541 5.43 19.32 30.91
CA ASN A 541 6.79 19.73 31.29
C ASN A 541 7.48 18.66 32.12
N ALA A 542 6.83 18.08 33.13
CA ALA A 542 7.37 16.98 33.92
C ALA A 542 7.72 15.76 33.05
N ALA A 543 6.91 15.47 32.04
CA ALA A 543 7.20 14.38 31.11
C ALA A 543 8.35 14.70 30.15
N LYS A 544 8.56 15.97 29.75
CA LYS A 544 9.71 16.39 28.93
C LYS A 544 11.04 16.32 29.67
N ASP A 545 11.04 16.68 30.95
CA ASP A 545 12.24 16.67 31.79
C ASP A 545 12.69 15.24 32.14
N ASN A 546 11.79 14.26 32.09
CA ASN A 546 12.02 12.85 32.41
C ASN A 546 12.24 11.95 31.19
N ILE A 547 13.02 12.39 30.22
CA ILE A 547 13.21 11.76 28.88
C ILE A 547 13.83 10.35 28.89
N SER A 548 14.27 9.81 30.03
CA SER A 548 14.95 8.51 30.08
C SER A 548 14.04 7.27 29.92
N SER A 549 12.71 7.43 29.89
CA SER A 549 11.77 6.33 29.76
C SER A 549 10.65 6.61 28.75
N TYR A 550 11.02 6.67 27.46
CA TYR A 550 10.04 6.68 26.37
C TYR A 550 9.37 5.30 26.23
N SER A 551 8.23 5.11 26.87
CA SER A 551 7.29 4.04 26.49
C SER A 551 6.32 4.56 25.43
N PRO A 552 6.06 3.78 24.36
CA PRO A 552 5.08 4.17 23.34
C PRO A 552 3.68 4.18 23.92
N MET A 553 2.88 5.12 23.47
CA MET A 553 1.52 5.39 23.87
C MET A 553 0.59 4.19 23.62
N TRP A 554 0.15 3.55 24.69
CA TRP A 554 -1.00 2.63 24.67
C TRP A 554 -2.12 3.21 25.50
N ILE A 555 -3.17 3.73 24.84
CA ILE A 555 -4.46 3.87 25.49
C ILE A 555 -5.16 2.54 25.32
N SER A 556 -4.93 1.63 26.24
CA SER A 556 -5.71 0.41 26.35
C SER A 556 -7.01 0.75 27.09
N CYS A 557 -8.11 0.83 26.37
CA CYS A 557 -9.45 0.86 26.94
C CYS A 557 -9.99 -0.56 27.14
N SER A 558 -9.17 -1.55 27.42
CA SER A 558 -9.68 -2.87 27.82
C SER A 558 -8.67 -3.64 28.65
N SER A 559 -9.12 -4.01 29.83
CA SER A 559 -8.84 -5.22 30.61
C SER A 559 -7.41 -5.80 30.60
N ASP A 560 -6.89 -5.88 31.78
CA ASP A 560 -6.17 -6.98 32.36
C ASP A 560 -4.66 -7.07 32.26
N LYS A 561 -3.92 -6.22 31.60
CA LYS A 561 -2.46 -6.10 31.88
C LYS A 561 -1.88 -4.81 31.31
N ALA A 562 -1.66 -3.86 32.16
CA ALA A 562 -0.91 -2.64 31.80
C ALA A 562 0.57 -2.98 31.56
N PRO A 563 1.19 -2.43 30.49
CA PRO A 563 2.57 -2.81 30.10
C PRO A 563 3.68 -2.32 31.02
N ASP A 564 3.42 -1.57 32.05
CA ASP A 564 4.50 -1.05 32.90
C ASP A 564 4.12 -1.01 34.36
N GLU A 565 4.30 -2.15 35.04
CA GLU A 565 4.11 -2.27 36.46
C GLU A 565 5.25 -1.65 37.30
N LYS A 566 6.38 -1.26 36.68
CA LYS A 566 7.59 -0.82 37.38
C LYS A 566 7.71 0.68 37.56
N SER A 567 7.01 1.49 36.77
CA SER A 567 7.06 2.94 36.93
C SER A 567 6.38 3.39 38.22
N ASP A 568 6.95 4.36 38.92
CA ASP A 568 6.42 4.90 40.16
C ASP A 568 5.13 5.66 39.95
N ILE A 569 5.05 6.39 38.84
CA ILE A 569 3.92 7.26 38.45
C ILE A 569 3.54 6.98 37.00
N ARG A 570 2.24 6.97 36.73
CA ARG A 570 1.71 6.75 35.38
C ARG A 570 0.61 7.76 35.07
N ILE A 571 0.69 8.39 33.89
CA ILE A 571 -0.43 9.19 33.37
C ILE A 571 -1.41 8.24 32.68
N SER A 572 -2.67 8.24 33.10
CA SER A 572 -3.71 7.36 32.55
C SER A 572 -5.05 8.05 32.35
N LEU A 573 -5.85 7.48 31.46
CA LEU A 573 -7.28 7.72 31.42
C LEU A 573 -7.95 6.80 32.42
N LYS A 574 -8.88 7.31 33.23
CA LYS A 574 -9.62 6.48 34.17
C LYS A 574 -10.42 5.43 33.42
N ASP A 575 -10.08 4.19 33.66
CA ASP A 575 -10.83 3.04 33.16
C ASP A 575 -11.90 2.66 34.19
N ASN A 576 -13.13 2.42 33.73
CA ASN A 576 -14.23 1.95 34.57
C ASN A 576 -14.08 0.47 35.01
N SER A 577 -12.98 -0.20 34.67
CA SER A 577 -12.72 -1.61 35.02
C SER A 577 -12.28 -1.88 36.45
N GLY A 578 -12.04 -0.85 37.25
CA GLY A 578 -12.17 -0.87 38.71
C GLY A 578 -11.20 -1.73 39.54
N LYS A 579 -10.04 -2.17 39.04
CA LYS A 579 -9.06 -2.95 39.84
C LYS A 579 -7.61 -2.56 39.53
N SER A 580 -7.21 -1.38 39.95
CA SER A 580 -5.79 -1.05 40.05
C SER A 580 -5.36 -1.07 41.52
N ALA A 581 -4.24 -1.73 41.84
CA ALA A 581 -3.60 -1.65 43.17
C ALA A 581 -2.90 -0.29 43.39
N ARG A 582 -3.09 0.66 42.51
CA ARG A 582 -2.46 2.00 42.49
C ARG A 582 -3.46 3.06 42.92
N THR A 583 -2.97 4.08 43.61
CA THR A 583 -3.74 5.29 43.91
C THR A 583 -3.87 6.12 42.66
N TRP A 584 -5.10 6.45 42.27
CA TRP A 584 -5.40 7.30 41.12
C TRP A 584 -5.78 8.72 41.57
N ILE A 585 -5.13 9.72 40.98
CA ILE A 585 -5.36 11.13 41.29
C ILE A 585 -5.82 11.83 40.01
N GLU A 586 -7.01 12.41 40.02
CA GLU A 586 -7.52 13.19 38.88
C GLU A 586 -6.69 14.45 38.67
N ALA A 587 -6.23 14.68 37.44
CA ALA A 587 -5.52 15.89 37.07
C ALA A 587 -6.45 16.87 36.35
N PHE A 588 -7.19 16.41 35.34
CA PHE A 588 -8.15 17.19 34.59
C PHE A 588 -9.06 16.28 33.75
N ARG A 589 -10.06 16.86 33.12
CA ARG A 589 -11.00 16.13 32.24
C ARG A 589 -10.88 16.61 30.81
N ILE A 590 -10.95 15.65 29.87
CA ILE A 590 -10.92 15.93 28.45
C ILE A 590 -12.19 15.41 27.77
N ALA A 591 -12.59 16.05 26.68
CA ALA A 591 -13.68 15.58 25.86
C ALA A 591 -13.22 15.48 24.38
N PRO A 592 -13.63 14.42 23.66
CA PRO A 592 -13.41 14.35 22.23
C PRO A 592 -14.35 15.31 21.51
N ALA A 593 -13.83 15.98 20.50
CA ALA A 593 -14.57 16.85 19.61
C ALA A 593 -14.56 16.33 18.18
N PHE A 594 -15.68 16.52 17.50
CA PHE A 594 -15.85 16.30 16.07
C PHE A 594 -16.38 17.58 15.46
N VAL A 595 -15.67 18.10 14.50
CA VAL A 595 -16.03 19.34 13.82
C VAL A 595 -16.15 19.08 12.32
N THR A 596 -17.24 19.57 11.74
CA THR A 596 -17.47 19.52 10.29
C THR A 596 -18.03 20.85 9.80
N LEU A 597 -17.79 21.17 8.53
CA LEU A 597 -18.44 22.26 7.80
C LEU A 597 -19.75 21.80 7.11
N GLN A 598 -20.02 20.50 7.08
CA GLN A 598 -21.15 19.88 6.41
C GLN A 598 -22.09 19.24 7.45
N ARG A 599 -23.24 19.89 7.70
CA ARG A 599 -24.22 19.42 8.68
C ARG A 599 -24.71 18.01 8.40
N ASP A 600 -25.07 17.74 7.16
CA ASP A 600 -25.69 16.49 6.73
C ASP A 600 -24.78 15.27 6.96
N PHE A 601 -23.46 15.50 6.98
CA PHE A 601 -22.51 14.43 7.24
C PHE A 601 -22.63 13.86 8.66
N LEU A 602 -22.78 14.72 9.67
CA LEU A 602 -22.93 14.28 11.06
C LEU A 602 -24.35 13.83 11.38
N GLU A 603 -25.39 14.44 10.78
CA GLU A 603 -26.79 14.08 11.00
C GLU A 603 -27.12 12.68 10.45
N ASN A 604 -26.37 12.20 9.48
CA ASN A 604 -26.51 10.83 8.94
C ASN A 604 -25.87 9.74 9.84
N VAL A 605 -25.23 10.12 10.94
CA VAL A 605 -24.68 9.19 11.94
C VAL A 605 -25.71 9.04 13.06
N PRO A 606 -26.37 7.88 13.22
CA PRO A 606 -27.47 7.69 14.16
C PRO A 606 -27.12 8.10 15.60
N GLU A 607 -25.89 7.81 16.06
CA GLU A 607 -25.42 8.10 17.41
C GLU A 607 -25.23 9.60 17.67
N LEU A 608 -25.10 10.40 16.62
CA LEU A 608 -24.88 11.85 16.70
C LEU A 608 -26.15 12.66 16.46
N LYS A 609 -27.20 12.01 15.98
CA LYS A 609 -28.46 12.68 15.64
C LYS A 609 -29.03 13.43 16.85
N GLY A 610 -29.29 14.72 16.68
CA GLY A 610 -29.82 15.58 17.74
C GLY A 610 -28.81 16.04 18.78
N LYS A 611 -27.52 15.63 18.70
CA LYS A 611 -26.47 16.04 19.63
C LYS A 611 -25.49 17.06 19.06
N ILE A 612 -25.73 17.50 17.83
CA ILE A 612 -24.87 18.42 17.09
C ILE A 612 -25.20 19.86 17.48
N ARG A 613 -24.16 20.65 17.79
CA ARG A 613 -24.29 22.07 18.06
C ARG A 613 -23.77 22.89 16.87
N LEU A 614 -24.54 23.89 16.47
CA LEU A 614 -24.08 24.90 15.54
C LEU A 614 -23.28 25.96 16.32
N LEU A 615 -22.05 26.19 15.90
CA LEU A 615 -21.21 27.28 16.40
C LEU A 615 -21.17 28.39 15.34
N ASN A 616 -21.24 29.63 15.78
CA ASN A 616 -21.27 30.81 14.92
C ASN A 616 -22.42 30.76 13.89
N PRO A 617 -23.70 30.90 14.33
CA PRO A 617 -24.89 30.83 13.47
C PRO A 617 -24.97 31.90 12.38
#